data_1526af12c406409160042c6cb16b2192
#
_entry.id   1526af12c406409160042c6cb16b2192
#
_cell.length_a   1.000
_cell.length_b   1.000
_cell.length_c   1.000
_cell.angle_alpha   90.00
_cell.angle_beta   90.00
_cell.angle_gamma   90.00
#
_symmetry.space_group_name_H-M   'P 1'
#
loop_
_entity.id
_entity.type
_entity.pdbx_description
1 polymer ?
#
loop_
_entity_poly.entity_id
_entity_poly.type
_entity_poly.pdbx_seq_one_letter_code
_entity_poly.pdbx_strand_id
1 'polypeptide(L)'
;MDTNKEGARHLTKCAYLFDAVLARIPEDRWDAPTCCDGWTVKDCASHAIGVMVNLRNRALGEEPVDYQDGSWAGDNPLSSCRERLDDLVEAIQGADLDMQFNSPVLGDQILGEFYGL
;
A
#
# COMPACT_ATOMS: atom_id res chain seq x y z
N MET A 1 -16.69 9.13 -17.86
CA MET A 1 -15.59 9.15 -16.90
C MET A 1 -15.09 7.72 -16.71
N ASP A 2 -13.79 7.52 -16.73
CA ASP A 2 -13.21 6.19 -16.61
C ASP A 2 -13.07 5.84 -15.11
N THR A 3 -13.93 4.97 -14.60
CA THR A 3 -13.92 4.52 -13.20
C THR A 3 -12.60 3.86 -12.78
N ASN A 4 -11.93 3.20 -13.72
CA ASN A 4 -10.65 2.54 -13.42
C ASN A 4 -9.56 3.56 -13.17
N LYS A 5 -9.53 4.65 -13.96
CA LYS A 5 -8.60 5.77 -13.72
C LYS A 5 -8.90 6.48 -12.41
N GLU A 6 -10.18 6.61 -12.06
CA GLU A 6 -10.57 7.20 -10.79
C GLU A 6 -10.12 6.35 -9.60
N GLY A 7 -10.26 5.03 -9.70
CA GLY A 7 -9.77 4.12 -8.67
C GLY A 7 -8.28 4.28 -8.44
N ALA A 8 -7.49 4.32 -9.51
CA ALA A 8 -6.05 4.50 -9.43
C ALA A 8 -5.68 5.86 -8.83
N ARG A 9 -6.40 6.92 -9.21
CA ARG A 9 -6.19 8.26 -8.66
C ARG A 9 -6.52 8.31 -7.18
N HIS A 10 -7.60 7.66 -6.77
CA HIS A 10 -8.01 7.56 -5.38
C HIS A 10 -6.94 6.85 -4.54
N LEU A 11 -6.44 5.71 -5.00
CA LEU A 11 -5.38 4.98 -4.31
C LEU A 11 -4.13 5.85 -4.15
N THR A 12 -3.70 6.51 -5.23
CA THR A 12 -2.53 7.39 -5.19
C THR A 12 -2.70 8.48 -4.14
N LYS A 13 -3.86 9.11 -4.10
CA LYS A 13 -4.16 10.14 -3.11
C LYS A 13 -4.11 9.59 -1.68
N CYS A 14 -4.71 8.42 -1.45
CA CYS A 14 -4.68 7.77 -0.14
C CYS A 14 -3.26 7.43 0.30
N ALA A 15 -2.41 6.98 -0.62
CA ALA A 15 -1.03 6.66 -0.34
C ALA A 15 -0.23 7.90 0.09
N TYR A 16 -0.43 9.04 -0.58
CA TYR A 16 0.21 10.30 -0.17
C TYR A 16 -0.30 10.81 1.17
N LEU A 17 -1.59 10.63 1.47
CA LEU A 17 -2.14 10.97 2.78
C LEU A 17 -1.53 10.11 3.89
N PHE A 18 -1.33 8.83 3.61
CA PHE A 18 -0.66 7.93 4.55
C PHE A 18 0.78 8.37 4.84
N ASP A 19 1.54 8.74 3.80
CA ASP A 19 2.89 9.29 3.97
C ASP A 19 2.88 10.53 4.87
N ALA A 20 1.93 11.44 4.67
CA ALA A 20 1.81 12.64 5.48
C ALA A 20 1.51 12.33 6.95
N VAL A 21 0.72 11.30 7.22
CA VAL A 21 0.45 10.84 8.59
C VAL A 21 1.72 10.28 9.22
N LEU A 22 2.47 9.42 8.50
CA LEU A 22 3.72 8.86 9.02
C LEU A 22 4.74 9.95 9.34
N ALA A 23 4.80 11.00 8.52
CA ALA A 23 5.74 12.11 8.72
C ALA A 23 5.48 12.88 10.01
N ARG A 24 4.29 12.77 10.59
CA ARG A 24 3.90 13.44 11.83
C ARG A 24 4.14 12.60 13.08
N ILE A 25 4.51 11.33 12.94
CA ILE A 25 4.72 10.46 14.09
C ILE A 25 6.07 10.81 14.73
N PRO A 26 6.09 11.19 16.03
CA PRO A 26 7.35 11.43 16.73
C PRO A 26 8.20 10.16 16.80
N GLU A 27 9.53 10.30 16.73
CA GLU A 27 10.44 9.16 16.72
C GLU A 27 10.29 8.24 17.93
N ASP A 28 9.94 8.80 19.09
CA ASP A 28 9.77 8.04 20.33
C ASP A 28 8.43 7.32 20.42
N ARG A 29 7.57 7.40 19.38
CA ARG A 29 6.23 6.81 19.40
C ARG A 29 6.08 5.61 18.49
N TRP A 30 7.08 5.23 17.72
CA TRP A 30 7.00 4.09 16.82
C TRP A 30 6.74 2.76 17.54
N ASP A 31 7.20 2.63 18.78
CA ASP A 31 6.99 1.43 19.60
C ASP A 31 5.76 1.52 20.51
N ALA A 32 4.97 2.58 20.39
CA ALA A 32 3.75 2.76 21.17
C ALA A 32 2.69 1.71 20.78
N PRO A 33 1.88 1.24 21.73
CA PRO A 33 0.78 0.33 21.42
C PRO A 33 -0.31 1.02 20.62
N THR A 34 -1.07 0.22 19.87
CA THR A 34 -2.17 0.71 19.03
C THR A 34 -3.48 0.04 19.42
N CYS A 35 -4.58 0.44 18.75
CA CYS A 35 -5.87 -0.23 18.89
C CYS A 35 -5.86 -1.66 18.30
N CYS A 36 -4.84 -2.00 17.50
CA CYS A 36 -4.66 -3.36 17.00
C CYS A 36 -3.89 -4.16 18.06
N ASP A 37 -4.55 -5.15 18.64
CA ASP A 37 -3.99 -5.91 19.74
C ASP A 37 -2.68 -6.58 19.36
N GLY A 38 -1.64 -6.36 20.18
CA GLY A 38 -0.30 -6.91 19.96
C GLY A 38 0.54 -6.16 18.91
N TRP A 39 0.04 -5.06 18.32
CA TRP A 39 0.73 -4.30 17.30
C TRP A 39 1.18 -2.92 17.83
N THR A 40 2.43 -2.59 17.57
CA THR A 40 2.95 -1.24 17.77
C THR A 40 2.57 -0.35 16.56
N VAL A 41 2.81 0.97 16.67
CA VAL A 41 2.66 1.89 15.55
C VAL A 41 3.51 1.45 14.37
N LYS A 42 4.75 1.01 14.63
CA LYS A 42 5.65 0.51 13.58
C LYS A 42 5.08 -0.74 12.89
N ASP A 43 4.46 -1.65 13.65
CA ASP A 43 3.84 -2.85 13.09
C ASP A 43 2.70 -2.49 12.14
N CYS A 44 1.87 -1.52 12.51
CA CYS A 44 0.79 -1.03 11.65
C CYS A 44 1.34 -0.39 10.38
N ALA A 45 2.39 0.41 10.48
CA ALA A 45 3.05 1.02 9.33
C ALA A 45 3.65 -0.06 8.42
N SER A 46 4.29 -1.06 9.00
CA SER A 46 4.89 -2.17 8.25
C SER A 46 3.83 -2.93 7.44
N HIS A 47 2.69 -3.22 8.06
CA HIS A 47 1.58 -3.88 7.37
C HIS A 47 1.10 -3.05 6.17
N ALA A 48 0.89 -1.76 6.34
CA ALA A 48 0.42 -0.88 5.27
C ALA A 48 1.46 -0.77 4.14
N ILE A 49 2.76 -0.70 4.48
CA ILE A 49 3.83 -0.66 3.47
C ILE A 49 3.85 -1.96 2.68
N GLY A 50 3.71 -3.11 3.34
CA GLY A 50 3.61 -4.41 2.67
C GLY A 50 2.41 -4.49 1.71
N VAL A 51 1.27 -3.91 2.10
CA VAL A 51 0.10 -3.80 1.21
C VAL A 51 0.44 -2.97 -0.02
N MET A 52 1.17 -1.86 0.12
CA MET A 52 1.62 -1.05 -1.03
C MET A 52 2.47 -1.87 -2.00
N VAL A 53 3.40 -2.66 -1.47
CA VAL A 53 4.23 -3.55 -2.31
C VAL A 53 3.36 -4.55 -3.07
N ASN A 54 2.36 -5.11 -2.41
CA ASN A 54 1.45 -6.06 -3.04
C ASN A 54 0.62 -5.39 -4.14
N LEU A 55 0.12 -4.18 -3.91
CA LEU A 55 -0.62 -3.42 -4.92
C LEU A 55 0.26 -3.10 -6.13
N ARG A 56 1.51 -2.72 -5.91
CA ARG A 56 2.48 -2.49 -6.98
C ARG A 56 2.70 -3.78 -7.78
N ASN A 57 2.90 -4.90 -7.11
CA ASN A 57 3.12 -6.18 -7.78
C ASN A 57 1.92 -6.60 -8.62
N ARG A 58 0.70 -6.33 -8.16
CA ARG A 58 -0.49 -6.56 -8.97
C ARG A 58 -0.46 -5.77 -10.26
N ALA A 59 -0.07 -4.50 -10.19
CA ALA A 59 0.02 -3.64 -11.38
C ALA A 59 1.00 -4.18 -12.42
N LEU A 60 2.08 -4.84 -11.97
CA LEU A 60 3.13 -5.38 -12.84
C LEU A 60 2.93 -6.86 -13.20
N GLY A 61 1.90 -7.51 -12.67
CA GLY A 61 1.67 -8.93 -12.88
C GLY A 61 2.67 -9.83 -12.14
N GLU A 62 3.32 -9.29 -11.11
CA GLU A 62 4.25 -10.03 -10.27
C GLU A 62 3.54 -10.74 -9.12
N GLU A 63 4.22 -11.72 -8.51
CA GLU A 63 3.67 -12.49 -7.41
C GLU A 63 3.38 -11.62 -6.17
N PRO A 64 2.31 -11.93 -5.43
CA PRO A 64 2.04 -11.23 -4.18
C PRO A 64 3.11 -11.53 -3.13
N VAL A 65 3.30 -10.57 -2.21
CA VAL A 65 4.22 -10.71 -1.09
C VAL A 65 3.46 -10.98 0.20
N ASP A 66 4.16 -11.45 1.22
CA ASP A 66 3.59 -11.57 2.56
C ASP A 66 3.57 -10.18 3.23
N TYR A 67 2.45 -9.50 3.11
CA TYR A 67 2.28 -8.17 3.71
C TYR A 67 2.10 -8.21 5.23
N GLN A 68 1.99 -9.39 5.83
CA GLN A 68 1.92 -9.54 7.28
C GLN A 68 3.30 -9.73 7.91
N ASP A 69 4.34 -9.89 7.09
CA ASP A 69 5.72 -9.88 7.59
C ASP A 69 6.03 -8.49 8.16
N GLY A 70 6.43 -8.44 9.43
CA GLY A 70 6.68 -7.19 10.13
C GLY A 70 7.94 -6.43 9.71
N SER A 71 8.64 -6.88 8.67
CA SER A 71 9.92 -6.29 8.24
C SER A 71 9.80 -5.12 7.26
N TRP A 72 8.60 -4.86 6.72
CA TRP A 72 8.42 -3.86 5.63
C TRP A 72 8.78 -2.44 6.05
N ALA A 73 8.58 -2.09 7.33
CA ALA A 73 8.93 -0.76 7.83
C ALA A 73 10.44 -0.51 7.90
N GLY A 74 11.24 -1.58 8.02
CA GLY A 74 12.69 -1.47 8.16
C GLY A 74 13.09 -0.67 9.40
N ASP A 75 14.26 -0.05 9.35
CA ASP A 75 14.76 0.76 10.45
C ASP A 75 14.19 2.18 10.45
N ASN A 76 13.72 2.65 9.28
CA ASN A 76 13.14 3.98 9.14
C ASN A 76 11.81 3.85 8.36
N PRO A 77 10.66 3.80 9.09
CA PRO A 77 9.37 3.56 8.44
C PRO A 77 8.99 4.62 7.41
N LEU A 78 9.31 5.91 7.66
CA LEU A 78 8.99 6.98 6.72
C LEU A 78 9.76 6.82 5.41
N SER A 79 11.06 6.55 5.50
CA SER A 79 11.90 6.33 4.33
C SER A 79 11.44 5.11 3.53
N SER A 80 11.14 4.01 4.21
CA SER A 80 10.61 2.80 3.58
C SER A 80 9.28 3.06 2.89
N CYS A 81 8.37 3.79 3.53
CA CYS A 81 7.09 4.16 2.94
C CYS A 81 7.28 4.98 1.66
N ARG A 82 8.14 6.00 1.70
CA ARG A 82 8.38 6.88 0.55
C ARG A 82 8.95 6.14 -0.65
N GLU A 83 9.89 5.25 -0.41
CA GLU A 83 10.47 4.42 -1.46
C GLU A 83 9.41 3.54 -2.12
N ARG A 84 8.59 2.86 -1.31
CA ARG A 84 7.53 1.99 -1.83
C ARG A 84 6.39 2.77 -2.47
N LEU A 85 6.10 3.96 -1.97
CA LEU A 85 5.10 4.85 -2.56
C LEU A 85 5.52 5.28 -3.96
N ASP A 86 6.78 5.67 -4.15
CA ASP A 86 7.30 6.07 -5.46
C ASP A 86 7.21 4.90 -6.45
N ASP A 87 7.58 3.69 -6.03
CA ASP A 87 7.46 2.48 -6.85
C ASP A 87 6.01 2.19 -7.23
N LEU A 88 5.09 2.35 -6.28
CA LEU A 88 3.66 2.12 -6.53
C LEU A 88 3.09 3.12 -7.53
N VAL A 89 3.38 4.40 -7.36
CA VAL A 89 2.89 5.46 -8.26
C VAL A 89 3.41 5.23 -9.68
N GLU A 90 4.70 4.90 -9.82
CA GLU A 90 5.30 4.59 -11.13
C GLU A 90 4.61 3.39 -11.77
N ALA A 91 4.38 2.32 -11.01
CA ALA A 91 3.71 1.12 -11.51
C ALA A 91 2.28 1.40 -11.96
N ILE A 92 1.53 2.20 -11.20
CA ILE A 92 0.15 2.58 -11.54
C ILE A 92 0.11 3.39 -12.84
N GLN A 93 1.05 4.31 -13.02
CA GLN A 93 1.09 5.14 -14.23
C GLN A 93 1.29 4.33 -15.49
N GLY A 94 2.04 3.22 -15.41
CA GLY A 94 2.27 2.34 -16.56
C GLY A 94 1.33 1.15 -16.65
N ALA A 95 0.39 1.00 -15.72
CA ALA A 95 -0.45 -0.19 -15.63
C ALA A 95 -1.62 -0.18 -16.60
N ASP A 96 -2.03 -1.37 -17.03
CA ASP A 96 -3.32 -1.57 -17.68
C ASP A 96 -4.42 -1.66 -16.61
N LEU A 97 -5.12 -0.56 -16.38
CA LEU A 97 -6.14 -0.47 -15.34
C LEU A 97 -7.40 -1.30 -15.65
N ASP A 98 -7.55 -1.74 -16.90
CA ASP A 98 -8.64 -2.64 -17.29
C ASP A 98 -8.26 -4.11 -17.15
N MET A 99 -7.02 -4.38 -16.71
CA MET A 99 -6.51 -5.73 -16.49
C MET A 99 -7.37 -6.50 -15.47
N GLN A 100 -7.68 -7.75 -15.81
CA GLN A 100 -8.42 -8.64 -14.93
C GLN A 100 -7.43 -9.54 -14.17
N PHE A 101 -7.74 -9.81 -12.91
CA PHE A 101 -6.97 -10.75 -12.12
C PHE A 101 -7.88 -11.44 -11.08
N ASN A 102 -7.43 -12.56 -10.54
CA ASN A 102 -8.15 -13.27 -9.48
C ASN A 102 -7.49 -12.96 -8.13
N SER A 103 -8.29 -12.38 -7.22
CA SER A 103 -7.88 -12.17 -5.83
C SER A 103 -8.28 -13.38 -5.00
N PRO A 104 -7.39 -13.93 -4.16
CA PRO A 104 -7.75 -15.03 -3.27
C PRO A 104 -8.87 -14.68 -2.29
N VAL A 105 -9.05 -13.40 -1.98
CA VAL A 105 -10.06 -12.93 -1.01
C VAL A 105 -11.33 -12.42 -1.70
N LEU A 106 -11.17 -11.65 -2.79
CA LEU A 106 -12.27 -10.93 -3.44
C LEU A 106 -12.76 -11.58 -4.74
N GLY A 107 -12.10 -12.63 -5.23
CA GLY A 107 -12.44 -13.26 -6.51
C GLY A 107 -11.94 -12.46 -7.70
N ASP A 108 -12.66 -12.54 -8.83
CA ASP A 108 -12.27 -11.85 -10.06
C ASP A 108 -12.43 -10.35 -9.93
N GLN A 109 -11.39 -9.61 -10.25
CA GLN A 109 -11.33 -8.16 -10.11
C GLN A 109 -10.77 -7.51 -11.37
N ILE A 110 -11.15 -6.25 -11.60
CA ILE A 110 -10.52 -5.37 -12.58
C ILE A 110 -9.60 -4.43 -11.78
N LEU A 111 -8.35 -4.27 -12.21
CA LEU A 111 -7.32 -3.58 -11.44
C LEU A 111 -7.73 -2.18 -10.97
N GLY A 112 -8.24 -1.35 -11.88
CA GLY A 112 -8.66 0.01 -11.53
C GLY A 112 -9.81 0.05 -10.53
N GLU A 113 -10.77 -0.87 -10.66
CA GLU A 113 -11.87 -0.97 -9.70
C GLU A 113 -11.40 -1.45 -8.34
N PHE A 114 -10.48 -2.42 -8.32
CA PHE A 114 -9.85 -2.93 -7.11
C PHE A 114 -9.16 -1.81 -6.34
N TYR A 115 -8.44 -0.93 -7.03
CA TYR A 115 -7.76 0.21 -6.41
C TYR A 115 -8.73 1.21 -5.78
N GLY A 116 -9.97 1.25 -6.22
CA GLY A 116 -10.98 2.16 -5.70
C GLY A 116 -11.78 1.64 -4.50
N LEU A 117 -11.52 0.41 -4.06
CA LEU A 117 -12.27 -0.21 -2.96
C LEU A 117 -12.00 0.42 -1.58
#